data_2739c91c87264c69fdf28750a431563f
#
_entry.id   2739c91c87264c69fdf28750a431563f
#
_cell.length_a   1.000
_cell.length_b   1.000
_cell.length_c   1.000
_cell.angle_alpha   90.00
_cell.angle_beta   90.00
_cell.angle_gamma   90.00
#
_symmetry.space_group_name_H-M   'P 1'
#
loop_
_entity.id
_entity.type
_entity.pdbx_description
1 polymer ?
#
loop_
_entity_poly.entity_id
_entity_poly.type
_entity_poly.pdbx_seq_one_letter_code
_entity_poly.pdbx_strand_id
1 'polypeptide(L)'
;MENQARVVGVLPMSISAVTPLAGTIFQDSRIPLRIWFPAIWWFTSQKNGASAQTLQRVLGMSGHEPAWLMLHKLRVAMVRPSRNRLAGQVEVDEAYLGGEGNKQLVGVAVEIKDNGRGRMRMQTLTGRTSAEVKNFVQQHVEPGRTIVTDGLTSYGCLADDGYAHKPMRKSYGEGNHDPDADNLLPRVHRAIALVKRWLLGTSQGRLDHKYLDAYLNEFIFRFNRRTSRARGLLFHRLLENAIAVDPAPLQKIQRTHKI
;
A
#
# COMPACT_ATOMS: atom_id res chain seq x y z
N MET A 1 74.86 -18.22 5.13
CA MET A 1 73.67 -17.80 5.91
C MET A 1 72.81 -17.00 4.99
N GLU A 2 71.87 -17.66 4.29
CA GLU A 2 70.96 -17.06 3.35
C GLU A 2 69.72 -16.59 4.09
N ASN A 3 69.45 -15.32 3.92
CA ASN A 3 68.27 -14.63 4.50
C ASN A 3 67.13 -14.71 3.55
N GLN A 4 66.17 -15.65 3.73
CA GLN A 4 64.95 -15.77 2.96
C GLN A 4 64.01 -14.72 3.44
N ALA A 5 63.80 -13.67 2.64
CA ALA A 5 62.75 -12.69 2.78
C ALA A 5 61.39 -13.36 2.43
N ARG A 6 60.52 -13.49 3.41
CA ARG A 6 59.10 -13.91 3.24
C ARG A 6 58.36 -12.85 2.45
N VAL A 7 58.00 -13.14 1.21
CA VAL A 7 57.05 -12.33 0.43
C VAL A 7 55.67 -12.57 1.01
N VAL A 8 55.13 -11.55 1.69
CA VAL A 8 53.75 -11.53 2.14
C VAL A 8 52.89 -11.30 0.90
N GLY A 9 52.22 -12.37 0.45
CA GLY A 9 51.25 -12.31 -0.64
C GLY A 9 50.07 -11.44 -0.25
N VAL A 10 49.95 -10.26 -0.86
CA VAL A 10 48.73 -9.43 -0.82
C VAL A 10 47.68 -10.14 -1.66
N LEU A 11 46.70 -10.76 -0.99
CA LEU A 11 45.51 -11.26 -1.66
C LEU A 11 44.83 -10.11 -2.35
N PRO A 12 44.42 -10.22 -3.61
CA PRO A 12 43.66 -9.18 -4.27
C PRO A 12 42.27 -9.12 -3.59
N MET A 13 42.01 -8.06 -2.85
CA MET A 13 40.65 -7.71 -2.46
C MET A 13 39.89 -7.49 -3.76
N SER A 14 39.03 -8.45 -4.14
CA SER A 14 38.02 -8.23 -5.18
C SER A 14 37.08 -7.15 -4.67
N ILE A 15 37.31 -5.94 -5.08
CA ILE A 15 36.31 -4.85 -4.97
C ILE A 15 35.21 -5.28 -5.91
N SER A 16 34.20 -6.01 -5.40
CA SER A 16 32.93 -6.17 -6.07
C SER A 16 32.39 -4.75 -6.24
N ALA A 17 32.34 -4.27 -7.48
CA ALA A 17 31.81 -2.97 -7.79
C ALA A 17 30.33 -2.94 -7.33
N VAL A 18 30.10 -2.40 -6.13
CA VAL A 18 28.74 -2.20 -5.62
C VAL A 18 28.12 -1.15 -6.51
N THR A 19 27.21 -1.57 -7.40
CA THR A 19 26.48 -0.63 -8.23
C THR A 19 25.63 0.27 -7.33
N PRO A 20 25.50 1.59 -7.62
CA PRO A 20 24.68 2.51 -6.83
C PRO A 20 23.22 2.10 -6.71
N LEU A 21 22.80 1.10 -7.48
CA LEU A 21 21.43 0.56 -7.51
C LEU A 21 21.26 -0.68 -6.63
N ALA A 22 22.34 -1.25 -6.09
CA ALA A 22 22.30 -2.40 -5.20
C ALA A 22 21.49 -2.04 -3.94
N GLY A 23 20.67 -2.97 -3.44
CA GLY A 23 19.81 -2.73 -2.27
C GLY A 23 18.57 -1.90 -2.53
N THR A 24 18.30 -1.49 -3.75
CA THR A 24 17.13 -0.67 -4.14
C THR A 24 16.15 -1.45 -5.02
N ILE A 25 14.95 -0.89 -5.28
CA ILE A 25 14.01 -1.51 -6.24
C ILE A 25 14.59 -1.58 -7.67
N PHE A 26 15.62 -0.80 -7.97
CA PHE A 26 16.26 -0.77 -9.30
C PHE A 26 17.29 -1.88 -9.48
N GLN A 27 17.64 -2.60 -8.40
CA GLN A 27 18.58 -3.71 -8.47
C GLN A 27 18.14 -4.73 -9.52
N ASP A 28 19.11 -5.25 -10.27
CA ASP A 28 18.94 -6.24 -11.35
C ASP A 28 17.95 -5.81 -12.47
N SER A 29 17.72 -4.49 -12.59
CA SER A 29 16.89 -3.95 -13.67
C SER A 29 17.67 -3.89 -14.98
N ARG A 30 17.15 -4.53 -16.03
CA ARG A 30 17.65 -4.37 -17.40
C ARG A 30 17.19 -3.06 -18.05
N ILE A 31 16.27 -2.34 -17.38
CA ILE A 31 15.72 -1.07 -17.87
C ILE A 31 16.62 0.05 -17.33
N PRO A 32 17.18 0.91 -18.20
CA PRO A 32 18.06 1.99 -17.78
C PRO A 32 17.30 3.07 -16.99
N LEU A 33 17.97 3.77 -16.06
CA LEU A 33 17.36 4.79 -15.20
C LEU A 33 16.69 5.91 -16.00
N ARG A 34 17.18 6.24 -17.18
CA ARG A 34 16.55 7.23 -18.10
C ARG A 34 15.10 6.88 -18.47
N ILE A 35 14.68 5.61 -18.33
CA ILE A 35 13.31 5.18 -18.53
C ILE A 35 12.54 5.15 -17.19
N TRP A 36 13.23 4.84 -16.08
CA TRP A 36 12.64 4.83 -14.76
C TRP A 36 12.14 6.21 -14.30
N PHE A 37 12.92 7.26 -14.51
CA PHE A 37 12.53 8.60 -14.09
C PHE A 37 11.27 9.12 -14.81
N PRO A 38 11.14 9.07 -16.12
CA PRO A 38 9.88 9.35 -16.79
C PRO A 38 8.72 8.46 -16.34
N ALA A 39 8.98 7.17 -16.06
CA ALA A 39 7.97 6.26 -15.52
C ALA A 39 7.45 6.73 -14.17
N ILE A 40 8.34 7.04 -13.21
CA ILE A 40 7.99 7.54 -11.89
C ILE A 40 7.21 8.85 -11.99
N TRP A 41 7.67 9.79 -12.83
CA TRP A 41 7.00 11.06 -13.07
C TRP A 41 5.60 10.85 -13.63
N TRP A 42 5.48 10.08 -14.70
CA TRP A 42 4.18 9.77 -15.29
C TRP A 42 3.26 9.08 -14.28
N PHE A 43 3.75 8.07 -13.58
CA PHE A 43 2.99 7.31 -12.60
C PHE A 43 2.44 8.19 -11.46
N THR A 44 3.26 9.09 -10.92
CA THR A 44 2.83 10.01 -9.84
C THR A 44 1.95 11.14 -10.33
N SER A 45 2.03 11.50 -11.61
CA SER A 45 1.23 12.58 -12.22
C SER A 45 -0.18 12.15 -12.59
N GLN A 46 -0.44 10.85 -12.75
CA GLN A 46 -1.77 10.35 -13.08
C GLN A 46 -2.75 10.56 -11.93
N LYS A 47 -3.96 11.02 -12.26
CA LYS A 47 -5.06 11.13 -11.29
C LYS A 47 -5.67 9.76 -10.99
N ASN A 48 -5.79 8.92 -12.00
CA ASN A 48 -6.28 7.55 -11.91
C ASN A 48 -5.11 6.57 -11.73
N GLY A 49 -5.39 5.29 -11.50
CA GLY A 49 -4.38 4.26 -11.47
C GLY A 49 -3.67 4.09 -12.82
N ALA A 50 -2.54 3.42 -12.80
CA ALA A 50 -1.73 3.17 -13.98
C ALA A 50 -1.83 1.71 -14.42
N SER A 51 -2.13 1.48 -15.70
CA SER A 51 -2.04 0.15 -16.32
C SER A 51 -0.68 -0.06 -16.98
N ALA A 52 -0.21 -1.31 -17.00
CA ALA A 52 1.03 -1.67 -17.67
C ALA A 52 0.98 -1.38 -19.18
N GLN A 53 -0.17 -1.59 -19.80
CA GLN A 53 -0.38 -1.33 -21.22
C GLN A 53 -0.23 0.18 -21.54
N THR A 54 -0.77 1.05 -20.68
CA THR A 54 -0.64 2.49 -20.87
C THR A 54 0.81 2.93 -20.63
N LEU A 55 1.48 2.42 -19.59
CA LEU A 55 2.89 2.73 -19.34
C LEU A 55 3.78 2.29 -20.50
N GLN A 56 3.57 1.08 -21.02
CA GLN A 56 4.28 0.54 -22.17
C GLN A 56 4.19 1.50 -23.38
N ARG A 57 2.97 1.97 -23.70
CA ARG A 57 2.74 2.90 -24.83
C ARG A 57 3.42 4.24 -24.61
N VAL A 58 3.27 4.83 -23.44
CA VAL A 58 3.81 6.16 -23.11
C VAL A 58 5.34 6.19 -23.15
N LEU A 59 5.98 5.11 -22.71
CA LEU A 59 7.45 5.02 -22.66
C LEU A 59 8.07 4.35 -23.89
N GLY A 60 7.26 3.91 -24.87
CA GLY A 60 7.76 3.19 -26.05
C GLY A 60 8.47 1.88 -25.69
N MET A 61 8.02 1.17 -24.67
CA MET A 61 8.67 -0.07 -24.21
C MET A 61 8.32 -1.23 -25.16
N SER A 62 9.29 -2.09 -25.44
CA SER A 62 9.17 -3.21 -26.37
C SER A 62 8.23 -4.33 -25.91
N GLY A 63 7.85 -4.37 -24.61
CA GLY A 63 7.00 -5.44 -24.08
C GLY A 63 6.14 -5.00 -22.91
N HIS A 64 5.03 -5.76 -22.73
CA HIS A 64 4.10 -5.55 -21.60
C HIS A 64 4.70 -5.99 -20.26
N GLU A 65 5.41 -7.12 -20.23
CA GLU A 65 5.96 -7.69 -18.99
C GLU A 65 6.95 -6.76 -18.27
N PRO A 66 7.93 -6.13 -18.94
CA PRO A 66 8.80 -5.14 -18.31
C PRO A 66 8.04 -3.95 -17.73
N ALA A 67 7.01 -3.45 -18.41
CA ALA A 67 6.17 -2.36 -17.92
C ALA A 67 5.35 -2.77 -16.70
N TRP A 68 4.82 -4.00 -16.71
CA TRP A 68 4.09 -4.58 -15.60
C TRP A 68 4.98 -4.74 -14.36
N LEU A 69 6.18 -5.32 -14.53
CA LEU A 69 7.15 -5.48 -13.46
C LEU A 69 7.58 -4.14 -12.87
N MET A 70 7.83 -3.15 -13.73
CA MET A 70 8.17 -1.78 -13.31
C MET A 70 7.08 -1.19 -12.42
N LEU A 71 5.80 -1.27 -12.82
CA LEU A 71 4.68 -0.79 -12.00
C LEU A 71 4.59 -1.51 -10.66
N HIS A 72 4.79 -2.83 -10.61
CA HIS A 72 4.76 -3.56 -9.35
C HIS A 72 5.92 -3.19 -8.43
N LYS A 73 7.12 -3.01 -8.95
CA LYS A 73 8.25 -2.47 -8.18
C LYS A 73 7.95 -1.07 -7.62
N LEU A 74 7.35 -0.20 -8.42
CA LEU A 74 6.92 1.13 -7.95
C LEU A 74 5.82 1.07 -6.89
N ARG A 75 4.87 0.12 -6.98
CA ARG A 75 3.84 -0.10 -5.94
C ARG A 75 4.46 -0.57 -4.62
N VAL A 76 5.50 -1.39 -4.65
CA VAL A 76 6.27 -1.75 -3.46
C VAL A 76 6.90 -0.50 -2.84
N ALA A 77 7.52 0.38 -3.64
CA ALA A 77 8.11 1.63 -3.18
C ALA A 77 7.08 2.66 -2.66
N MET A 78 5.80 2.52 -2.96
CA MET A 78 4.75 3.38 -2.40
C MET A 78 4.52 3.15 -0.91
N VAL A 79 5.01 2.05 -0.36
CA VAL A 79 4.98 1.75 1.06
C VAL A 79 6.33 2.10 1.68
N ARG A 80 6.38 3.21 2.42
CA ARG A 80 7.60 3.59 3.16
C ARG A 80 7.90 2.54 4.24
N PRO A 81 9.14 2.04 4.39
CA PRO A 81 9.50 1.00 5.35
C PRO A 81 9.05 1.32 6.78
N SER A 82 9.30 2.52 7.26
CA SER A 82 8.94 2.97 8.62
C SER A 82 7.74 3.93 8.62
N ARG A 83 6.66 3.56 7.90
CA ARG A 83 5.45 4.40 7.87
C ARG A 83 4.79 4.46 9.24
N ASN A 84 4.48 5.67 9.70
CA ASN A 84 3.79 5.89 10.96
C ASN A 84 2.41 5.22 10.94
N ARG A 85 2.02 4.60 12.05
CA ARG A 85 0.67 4.11 12.27
C ARG A 85 -0.33 5.27 12.27
N LEU A 86 -1.61 4.95 12.15
CA LEU A 86 -2.69 5.91 12.27
C LEU A 86 -2.82 6.35 13.73
N ALA A 87 -3.18 7.62 13.96
CA ALA A 87 -3.26 8.24 15.28
C ALA A 87 -4.64 8.90 15.51
N GLY A 88 -4.92 9.23 16.76
CA GLY A 88 -6.20 9.85 17.14
C GLY A 88 -7.37 8.86 17.13
N GLN A 89 -8.52 9.29 16.63
CA GLN A 89 -9.67 8.41 16.41
C GLN A 89 -9.59 7.83 15.02
N VAL A 90 -9.93 6.54 14.89
CA VAL A 90 -9.84 5.78 13.62
C VAL A 90 -11.14 5.01 13.41
N GLU A 91 -11.81 5.28 12.26
CA GLU A 91 -12.90 4.40 11.79
C GLU A 91 -12.29 3.14 11.18
N VAL A 92 -12.81 1.98 11.56
CA VAL A 92 -12.38 0.67 11.05
C VAL A 92 -13.59 -0.14 10.60
N ASP A 93 -13.50 -0.74 9.42
CA ASP A 93 -14.53 -1.58 8.81
C ASP A 93 -13.89 -2.53 7.79
N GLU A 94 -14.61 -3.56 7.35
CA GLU A 94 -14.21 -4.45 6.28
C GLU A 94 -15.13 -4.32 5.07
N ALA A 95 -14.54 -4.53 3.90
CA ALA A 95 -15.28 -4.57 2.64
C ALA A 95 -14.78 -5.67 1.71
N TYR A 96 -15.70 -6.24 0.97
CA TYR A 96 -15.33 -7.08 -0.17
C TYR A 96 -14.99 -6.22 -1.39
N LEU A 97 -13.78 -6.42 -1.93
CA LEU A 97 -13.28 -5.79 -3.14
C LEU A 97 -13.01 -6.86 -4.21
N GLY A 98 -13.23 -6.51 -5.47
CA GLY A 98 -13.04 -7.40 -6.62
C GLY A 98 -14.29 -7.55 -7.46
N GLY A 99 -14.19 -8.29 -8.58
CA GLY A 99 -15.30 -8.61 -9.48
C GLY A 99 -16.19 -9.71 -8.94
N GLU A 100 -17.30 -9.95 -9.67
CA GLU A 100 -18.22 -11.03 -9.35
C GLU A 100 -17.51 -12.40 -9.41
N GLY A 101 -17.78 -13.25 -8.44
CA GLY A 101 -17.11 -14.56 -8.30
C GLY A 101 -15.68 -14.53 -7.74
N ASN A 102 -15.10 -13.35 -7.51
CA ASN A 102 -13.69 -13.20 -7.15
C ASN A 102 -13.48 -12.03 -6.16
N LYS A 103 -14.26 -12.01 -5.06
CA LYS A 103 -14.22 -10.96 -4.04
C LYS A 103 -13.23 -11.32 -2.93
N GLN A 104 -12.34 -10.39 -2.61
CA GLN A 104 -11.40 -10.50 -1.49
C GLN A 104 -11.85 -9.59 -0.34
N LEU A 105 -11.79 -10.10 0.89
CA LEU A 105 -12.03 -9.31 2.09
C LEU A 105 -10.85 -8.37 2.33
N VAL A 106 -11.15 -7.09 2.62
CA VAL A 106 -10.15 -6.05 2.88
C VAL A 106 -10.53 -5.28 4.12
N GLY A 107 -9.64 -5.23 5.10
CA GLY A 107 -9.75 -4.32 6.23
C GLY A 107 -9.40 -2.89 5.81
N VAL A 108 -10.18 -1.93 6.29
CA VAL A 108 -10.03 -0.51 5.98
C VAL A 108 -10.03 0.29 7.27
N ALA A 109 -9.00 1.10 7.48
CA ALA A 109 -8.88 2.00 8.62
C ALA A 109 -8.65 3.45 8.14
N VAL A 110 -9.41 4.41 8.66
CA VAL A 110 -9.37 5.82 8.28
C VAL A 110 -9.33 6.72 9.49
N GLU A 111 -8.31 7.59 9.59
CA GLU A 111 -8.23 8.60 10.67
C GLU A 111 -9.40 9.59 10.58
N ILE A 112 -10.00 9.87 11.72
CA ILE A 112 -10.97 10.93 11.89
C ILE A 112 -10.21 12.24 12.12
N LYS A 113 -10.47 13.24 11.27
CA LYS A 113 -9.99 14.61 11.44
C LYS A 113 -11.14 15.58 11.27
N ASP A 114 -11.09 16.71 11.97
CA ASP A 114 -12.17 17.72 11.97
C ASP A 114 -12.51 18.21 10.56
N ASN A 115 -11.52 18.34 9.69
CA ASN A 115 -11.71 18.71 8.28
C ASN A 115 -11.85 17.48 7.34
N GLY A 116 -12.15 16.30 7.86
CA GLY A 116 -12.52 15.09 7.10
C GLY A 116 -11.41 14.46 6.22
N ARG A 117 -10.15 14.85 6.40
CA ARG A 117 -9.05 14.49 5.51
C ARG A 117 -7.95 13.62 6.17
N GLY A 118 -8.35 12.61 6.95
CA GLY A 118 -7.43 11.68 7.59
C GLY A 118 -6.65 10.79 6.62
N ARG A 119 -5.62 10.16 7.14
CA ARG A 119 -4.88 9.10 6.44
C ARG A 119 -5.70 7.81 6.46
N MET A 120 -5.37 6.89 5.54
CA MET A 120 -5.98 5.55 5.52
C MET A 120 -4.94 4.46 5.49
N ARG A 121 -5.39 3.25 5.87
CA ARG A 121 -4.73 1.97 5.65
C ARG A 121 -5.73 0.95 5.12
N MET A 122 -5.27 0.07 4.26
CA MET A 122 -6.03 -1.08 3.76
C MET A 122 -5.09 -2.27 3.67
N GLN A 123 -5.64 -3.47 3.87
CA GLN A 123 -4.92 -4.74 3.74
C GLN A 123 -5.91 -5.86 3.49
N THR A 124 -5.55 -6.83 2.69
CA THR A 124 -6.33 -8.05 2.51
C THR A 124 -6.37 -8.84 3.81
N LEU A 125 -7.53 -9.41 4.12
CA LEU A 125 -7.77 -10.25 5.29
C LEU A 125 -8.18 -11.65 4.81
N THR A 126 -7.82 -12.67 5.58
CA THR A 126 -8.25 -14.05 5.31
C THR A 126 -9.64 -14.34 5.87
N GLY A 127 -10.08 -13.56 6.86
CA GLY A 127 -11.40 -13.69 7.48
C GLY A 127 -11.76 -12.50 8.38
N ARG A 128 -12.92 -12.59 9.03
CA ARG A 128 -13.42 -11.61 10.02
C ARG A 128 -13.27 -12.08 11.44
N THR A 129 -12.30 -12.93 11.73
CA THR A 129 -12.06 -13.39 13.09
C THR A 129 -11.47 -12.28 13.96
N SER A 130 -11.68 -12.38 15.29
CA SER A 130 -11.09 -11.41 16.22
C SER A 130 -9.56 -11.33 16.09
N ALA A 131 -8.89 -12.46 15.81
CA ALA A 131 -7.45 -12.50 15.61
C ALA A 131 -7.00 -11.70 14.37
N GLU A 132 -7.71 -11.85 13.24
CA GLU A 132 -7.41 -11.10 11.99
C GLU A 132 -7.63 -9.61 12.18
N VAL A 133 -8.76 -9.23 12.76
CA VAL A 133 -9.12 -7.83 13.05
C VAL A 133 -8.11 -7.20 14.00
N LYS A 134 -7.77 -7.89 15.08
CA LYS A 134 -6.76 -7.47 16.05
C LYS A 134 -5.41 -7.24 15.36
N ASN A 135 -4.93 -8.21 14.59
CA ASN A 135 -3.67 -8.10 13.86
C ASN A 135 -3.67 -6.90 12.90
N PHE A 136 -4.74 -6.70 12.14
CA PHE A 136 -4.90 -5.54 11.26
C PHE A 136 -4.82 -4.21 12.02
N VAL A 137 -5.56 -4.08 13.13
CA VAL A 137 -5.56 -2.86 13.94
C VAL A 137 -4.18 -2.61 14.55
N GLN A 138 -3.56 -3.62 15.16
CA GLN A 138 -2.23 -3.49 15.77
C GLN A 138 -1.13 -3.11 14.77
N GLN A 139 -1.21 -3.60 13.54
CA GLN A 139 -0.24 -3.22 12.48
C GLN A 139 -0.42 -1.79 12.02
N HIS A 140 -1.63 -1.26 12.02
CA HIS A 140 -1.95 -0.02 11.33
C HIS A 140 -2.32 1.15 12.21
N VAL A 141 -2.72 0.93 13.47
CA VAL A 141 -3.13 1.97 14.42
C VAL A 141 -2.18 1.99 15.62
N GLU A 142 -1.84 3.17 16.10
CA GLU A 142 -1.02 3.32 17.31
C GLU A 142 -1.77 2.75 18.53
N PRO A 143 -1.09 2.07 19.46
CA PRO A 143 -1.70 1.61 20.70
C PRO A 143 -2.36 2.75 21.49
N GLY A 144 -3.40 2.44 22.27
CA GLY A 144 -4.10 3.41 23.12
C GLY A 144 -5.02 4.38 22.37
N ARG A 145 -5.23 4.20 21.04
CA ARG A 145 -6.11 5.08 20.26
C ARG A 145 -7.57 4.63 20.31
N THR A 146 -8.46 5.53 19.94
CA THR A 146 -9.91 5.24 19.87
C THR A 146 -10.23 4.61 18.51
N ILE A 147 -10.82 3.42 18.55
CA ILE A 147 -11.29 2.68 17.37
C ILE A 147 -12.82 2.77 17.32
N VAL A 148 -13.32 3.28 16.22
CA VAL A 148 -14.76 3.41 15.95
C VAL A 148 -15.17 2.35 14.92
N THR A 149 -16.12 1.48 15.23
CA THR A 149 -16.58 0.37 14.37
C THR A 149 -18.10 0.30 14.31
N ASP A 150 -18.64 -0.56 13.45
CA ASP A 150 -20.07 -0.88 13.37
C ASP A 150 -20.58 -1.75 14.53
N GLY A 151 -19.70 -2.16 15.44
CA GLY A 151 -20.04 -2.95 16.61
C GLY A 151 -20.17 -4.46 16.38
N LEU A 152 -19.57 -5.00 15.30
CA LEU A 152 -19.43 -6.46 15.16
C LEU A 152 -18.66 -7.05 16.36
N THR A 153 -19.06 -8.25 16.76
CA THR A 153 -18.50 -8.95 17.94
C THR A 153 -16.99 -9.21 17.83
N SER A 154 -16.47 -9.37 16.61
CA SER A 154 -15.03 -9.56 16.35
C SER A 154 -14.16 -8.41 16.82
N TYR A 155 -14.71 -7.21 16.99
CA TYR A 155 -13.99 -6.04 17.50
C TYR A 155 -13.93 -5.95 19.04
N GLY A 156 -14.69 -6.81 19.76
CA GLY A 156 -14.72 -6.81 21.23
C GLY A 156 -13.33 -6.99 21.88
N CYS A 157 -12.46 -7.76 21.23
CA CYS A 157 -11.10 -8.03 21.72
C CYS A 157 -10.18 -6.81 21.74
N LEU A 158 -10.53 -5.71 21.06
CA LEU A 158 -9.67 -4.52 20.99
C LEU A 158 -9.54 -3.79 22.33
N ALA A 159 -10.56 -3.86 23.18
CA ALA A 159 -10.50 -3.26 24.51
C ALA A 159 -9.44 -3.94 25.39
N ASP A 160 -9.30 -5.27 25.29
CA ASP A 160 -8.31 -6.05 26.03
C ASP A 160 -6.86 -5.72 25.58
N ASP A 161 -6.70 -5.21 24.35
CA ASP A 161 -5.41 -4.77 23.79
C ASP A 161 -5.10 -3.29 24.06
N GLY A 162 -5.87 -2.64 24.94
CA GLY A 162 -5.65 -1.26 25.36
C GLY A 162 -6.13 -0.20 24.36
N TYR A 163 -6.98 -0.56 23.39
CA TYR A 163 -7.65 0.42 22.52
C TYR A 163 -8.97 0.87 23.17
N ALA A 164 -9.29 2.16 23.07
CA ALA A 164 -10.61 2.65 23.43
C ALA A 164 -11.60 2.29 22.31
N HIS A 165 -12.33 1.18 22.47
CA HIS A 165 -13.30 0.73 21.46
C HIS A 165 -14.63 1.47 21.61
N LYS A 166 -15.08 2.12 20.52
CA LYS A 166 -16.35 2.84 20.44
C LYS A 166 -17.22 2.21 19.34
N PRO A 167 -18.07 1.22 19.69
CA PRO A 167 -19.00 0.65 18.73
C PRO A 167 -20.12 1.65 18.41
N MET A 168 -20.38 1.87 17.14
CA MET A 168 -21.50 2.66 16.65
C MET A 168 -22.61 1.70 16.26
N ARG A 169 -23.73 1.74 16.97
CA ARG A 169 -24.89 0.88 16.68
C ARG A 169 -26.02 1.73 16.10
N LYS A 170 -26.74 1.19 15.13
CA LYS A 170 -27.97 1.82 14.65
C LYS A 170 -28.99 1.85 15.79
N SER A 171 -29.50 3.03 16.09
CA SER A 171 -30.66 3.16 16.97
C SER A 171 -31.90 2.99 16.09
N TYR A 172 -32.58 1.86 16.21
CA TYR A 172 -33.90 1.67 15.63
C TYR A 172 -34.93 2.36 16.52
N GLY A 173 -35.07 3.69 16.35
CA GLY A 173 -36.19 4.46 16.91
C GLY A 173 -37.32 4.51 15.89
N GLU A 174 -38.56 4.31 16.36
CA GLU A 174 -39.76 4.50 15.53
C GLU A 174 -39.85 5.97 15.07
N GLY A 175 -39.89 6.18 13.77
CA GLY A 175 -40.23 7.46 13.15
C GLY A 175 -39.05 8.36 12.76
N ASN A 176 -38.88 8.60 11.50
CA ASN A 176 -37.95 9.39 10.72
C ASN A 176 -36.69 8.65 10.29
N HIS A 177 -36.77 8.11 9.10
CA HIS A 177 -35.64 7.50 8.42
C HIS A 177 -34.78 8.63 7.81
N ASP A 178 -33.82 9.14 8.55
CA ASP A 178 -32.78 10.02 8.01
C ASP A 178 -31.71 9.13 7.32
N PRO A 179 -31.59 9.18 5.99
CA PRO A 179 -30.61 8.35 5.26
C PRO A 179 -29.16 8.64 5.69
N ASP A 180 -28.85 9.83 6.20
CA ASP A 180 -27.53 10.21 6.68
C ASP A 180 -27.26 9.67 8.10
N ALA A 181 -28.29 9.47 8.93
CA ALA A 181 -28.17 8.80 10.23
C ALA A 181 -27.80 7.31 10.11
N ASP A 182 -28.05 6.69 8.97
CA ASP A 182 -27.68 5.30 8.68
C ASP A 182 -26.19 5.08 8.41
N ASN A 183 -25.44 6.14 8.15
CA ASN A 183 -24.01 6.05 7.85
C ASN A 183 -23.16 6.22 9.12
N LEU A 184 -23.07 5.17 9.91
CA LEU A 184 -22.34 5.16 11.19
C LEU A 184 -20.82 5.42 11.04
N LEU A 185 -20.25 5.09 9.88
CA LEU A 185 -18.81 5.15 9.59
C LEU A 185 -18.57 5.90 8.26
N PRO A 186 -18.90 7.20 8.17
CA PRO A 186 -18.94 7.92 6.90
C PRO A 186 -17.58 8.03 6.21
N ARG A 187 -16.50 8.05 6.96
CA ARG A 187 -15.15 8.20 6.37
C ARG A 187 -14.65 6.90 5.77
N VAL A 188 -14.81 5.78 6.48
CA VAL A 188 -14.40 4.47 5.97
C VAL A 188 -15.30 4.03 4.82
N HIS A 189 -16.61 4.23 4.89
CA HIS A 189 -17.54 3.93 3.78
C HIS A 189 -17.22 4.74 2.53
N ARG A 190 -16.89 6.03 2.68
CA ARG A 190 -16.43 6.86 1.56
C ARG A 190 -15.12 6.35 0.97
N ALA A 191 -14.18 5.92 1.81
CA ALA A 191 -12.92 5.35 1.35
C ALA A 191 -13.13 4.05 0.57
N ILE A 192 -14.02 3.18 1.04
CA ILE A 192 -14.44 1.94 0.36
C ILE A 192 -15.08 2.25 -1.00
N ALA A 193 -16.00 3.21 -1.07
CA ALA A 193 -16.62 3.63 -2.32
C ALA A 193 -15.60 4.18 -3.33
N LEU A 194 -14.63 4.96 -2.86
CA LEU A 194 -13.58 5.52 -3.71
C LEU A 194 -12.63 4.45 -4.23
N VAL A 195 -12.20 3.49 -3.41
CA VAL A 195 -11.32 2.39 -3.89
C VAL A 195 -12.05 1.49 -4.87
N LYS A 196 -13.33 1.15 -4.64
CA LYS A 196 -14.14 0.37 -5.58
C LYS A 196 -14.20 1.05 -6.95
N ARG A 197 -14.52 2.35 -6.99
CA ARG A 197 -14.56 3.13 -8.22
C ARG A 197 -13.19 3.20 -8.91
N TRP A 198 -12.12 3.38 -8.13
CA TRP A 198 -10.76 3.47 -8.65
C TRP A 198 -10.30 2.14 -9.25
N LEU A 199 -10.59 1.01 -8.61
CA LEU A 199 -10.28 -0.32 -9.11
C LEU A 199 -11.03 -0.61 -10.43
N LEU A 200 -12.31 -0.26 -10.52
CA LEU A 200 -13.08 -0.39 -11.77
C LEU A 200 -12.46 0.44 -12.90
N GLY A 201 -12.11 1.69 -12.63
CA GLY A 201 -11.53 2.60 -13.63
C GLY A 201 -10.11 2.24 -14.06
N THR A 202 -9.34 1.55 -13.20
CA THR A 202 -7.93 1.21 -13.47
C THR A 202 -7.77 -0.15 -14.16
N SER A 203 -8.55 -1.14 -13.75
CA SER A 203 -8.39 -2.55 -14.16
C SER A 203 -9.64 -3.15 -14.80
N GLN A 204 -10.70 -2.36 -15.02
CA GLN A 204 -11.96 -2.82 -15.61
C GLN A 204 -12.53 -4.08 -14.93
N GLY A 205 -12.33 -4.20 -13.61
CA GLY A 205 -12.76 -5.35 -12.82
C GLY A 205 -11.89 -6.60 -12.96
N ARG A 206 -10.88 -6.61 -13.83
CA ARG A 206 -9.94 -7.73 -14.00
C ARG A 206 -8.74 -7.57 -13.07
N LEU A 207 -8.99 -7.76 -11.78
CA LEU A 207 -7.93 -7.80 -10.77
C LEU A 207 -7.60 -9.25 -10.45
N ASP A 208 -6.34 -9.60 -10.62
CA ASP A 208 -5.83 -10.83 -10.00
C ASP A 208 -5.64 -10.57 -8.50
N HIS A 209 -6.40 -11.30 -7.67
CA HIS A 209 -6.38 -11.16 -6.20
C HIS A 209 -4.98 -11.24 -5.61
N LYS A 210 -4.18 -12.05 -6.23
CA LYS A 210 -2.78 -12.23 -5.87
C LYS A 210 -1.99 -10.91 -5.84
N TYR A 211 -2.43 -9.87 -6.55
CA TYR A 211 -1.79 -8.56 -6.56
C TYR A 211 -2.62 -7.45 -5.94
N LEU A 212 -3.74 -7.78 -5.28
CA LEU A 212 -4.67 -6.77 -4.75
C LEU A 212 -3.96 -5.82 -3.78
N ASP A 213 -3.14 -6.32 -2.84
CA ASP A 213 -2.41 -5.46 -1.90
C ASP A 213 -1.48 -4.46 -2.60
N ALA A 214 -0.87 -4.84 -3.74
CA ALA A 214 -0.05 -3.91 -4.51
C ALA A 214 -0.90 -2.76 -5.09
N TYR A 215 -2.11 -3.04 -5.56
CA TYR A 215 -3.05 -2.01 -6.01
C TYR A 215 -3.57 -1.17 -4.84
N LEU A 216 -3.90 -1.79 -3.71
CA LEU A 216 -4.29 -1.07 -2.50
C LEU A 216 -3.19 -0.11 -2.02
N ASN A 217 -1.93 -0.52 -2.06
CA ASN A 217 -0.79 0.33 -1.73
C ASN A 217 -0.68 1.56 -2.65
N GLU A 218 -0.92 1.40 -3.95
CA GLU A 218 -1.01 2.52 -4.89
C GLU A 218 -2.16 3.45 -4.52
N PHE A 219 -3.36 2.91 -4.26
CA PHE A 219 -4.51 3.72 -3.86
C PHE A 219 -4.26 4.48 -2.56
N ILE A 220 -3.73 3.81 -1.52
CA ILE A 220 -3.38 4.40 -0.22
C ILE A 220 -2.36 5.54 -0.41
N PHE A 221 -1.32 5.32 -1.21
CA PHE A 221 -0.31 6.35 -1.49
C PHE A 221 -0.94 7.61 -2.08
N ARG A 222 -1.80 7.45 -3.09
CA ARG A 222 -2.52 8.54 -3.77
C ARG A 222 -3.51 9.23 -2.83
N PHE A 223 -4.32 8.45 -2.12
CA PHE A 223 -5.32 8.97 -1.18
C PHE A 223 -4.68 9.80 -0.07
N ASN A 224 -3.64 9.29 0.57
CA ASN A 224 -2.97 9.99 1.67
C ASN A 224 -2.26 11.28 1.22
N ARG A 225 -2.06 11.48 -0.08
CA ARG A 225 -1.41 12.67 -0.66
C ARG A 225 -2.32 13.45 -1.61
N ARG A 226 -3.63 13.18 -1.57
CA ARG A 226 -4.61 13.80 -2.48
C ARG A 226 -4.68 15.34 -2.39
N THR A 227 -4.23 15.91 -1.28
CA THR A 227 -4.19 17.35 -1.06
C THR A 227 -2.86 18.00 -1.46
N SER A 228 -1.87 17.20 -1.89
CA SER A 228 -0.59 17.74 -2.36
C SER A 228 -0.80 18.53 -3.64
N ARG A 229 -0.43 19.81 -3.61
CA ARG A 229 -0.49 20.70 -4.79
C ARG A 229 0.74 20.56 -5.69
N ALA A 230 1.86 20.05 -5.15
CA ALA A 230 3.12 19.92 -5.85
C ALA A 230 3.33 18.49 -6.37
N ARG A 231 3.17 18.28 -7.67
CA ARG A 231 3.40 16.97 -8.33
C ARG A 231 4.86 16.55 -8.26
N GLY A 232 5.79 17.48 -8.42
CA GLY A 232 7.22 17.21 -8.25
C GLY A 232 7.58 16.62 -6.89
N LEU A 233 6.89 17.03 -5.83
CA LEU A 233 7.08 16.47 -4.49
C LEU A 233 6.64 15.00 -4.40
N LEU A 234 5.61 14.60 -5.13
CA LEU A 234 5.19 13.18 -5.19
C LEU A 234 6.22 12.32 -5.90
N PHE A 235 6.77 12.81 -7.01
CA PHE A 235 7.87 12.19 -7.72
C PHE A 235 9.07 11.98 -6.79
N HIS A 236 9.52 13.04 -6.14
CA HIS A 236 10.67 13.02 -5.24
C HIS A 236 10.47 12.01 -4.10
N ARG A 237 9.31 12.03 -3.44
CA ARG A 237 8.98 11.08 -2.37
C ARG A 237 8.93 9.63 -2.82
N LEU A 238 8.43 9.37 -4.03
CA LEU A 238 8.43 8.00 -4.56
C LEU A 238 9.85 7.56 -4.92
N LEU A 239 10.68 8.47 -5.42
CA LEU A 239 12.08 8.19 -5.71
C LEU A 239 12.89 7.90 -4.42
N GLU A 240 12.71 8.72 -3.37
CA GLU A 240 13.32 8.46 -2.05
C GLU A 240 12.94 7.08 -1.50
N ASN A 241 11.65 6.74 -1.55
CA ASN A 241 11.19 5.42 -1.12
C ASN A 241 11.78 4.30 -2.00
N ALA A 242 11.89 4.53 -3.31
CA ALA A 242 12.42 3.55 -4.26
C ALA A 242 13.89 3.17 -3.98
N ILE A 243 14.64 4.10 -3.40
CA ILE A 243 16.01 3.87 -2.96
C ILE A 243 16.06 3.19 -1.58
N ALA A 244 15.10 3.49 -0.71
CA ALA A 244 15.07 3.03 0.69
C ALA A 244 14.40 1.65 0.87
N VAL A 245 13.69 1.14 -0.13
CA VAL A 245 12.98 -0.14 -0.07
C VAL A 245 13.84 -1.24 -0.68
N ASP A 246 13.86 -2.39 -0.01
CA ASP A 246 14.57 -3.60 -0.46
C ASP A 246 14.21 -3.99 -1.90
N PRO A 247 15.13 -4.67 -2.61
CA PRO A 247 14.89 -5.19 -3.94
C PRO A 247 13.62 -6.03 -4.02
N ALA A 248 12.82 -5.79 -5.06
CA ALA A 248 11.60 -6.53 -5.35
C ALA A 248 11.74 -7.31 -6.67
N PRO A 249 12.46 -8.45 -6.69
CA PRO A 249 12.59 -9.28 -7.88
C PRO A 249 11.25 -9.89 -8.27
N LEU A 250 11.09 -10.27 -9.53
CA LEU A 250 9.85 -10.85 -10.08
C LEU A 250 9.34 -12.01 -9.21
N GLN A 251 10.23 -12.89 -8.79
CA GLN A 251 9.89 -14.03 -7.94
C GLN A 251 9.28 -13.61 -6.60
N LYS A 252 9.78 -12.54 -5.96
CA LYS A 252 9.22 -11.99 -4.72
C LYS A 252 7.83 -11.43 -4.98
N ILE A 253 7.66 -10.65 -6.05
CA ILE A 253 6.35 -10.08 -6.44
C ILE A 253 5.33 -11.20 -6.73
N GLN A 254 5.76 -12.29 -7.39
CA GLN A 254 4.89 -13.42 -7.70
C GLN A 254 4.60 -14.33 -6.49
N ARG A 255 5.50 -14.39 -5.50
CA ARG A 255 5.38 -15.26 -4.31
C ARG A 255 4.62 -14.62 -3.16
N THR A 256 4.46 -13.31 -3.12
CA THR A 256 3.87 -12.57 -1.98
C THR A 256 2.46 -13.06 -1.58
N HIS A 257 1.89 -14.03 -2.30
CA HIS A 257 0.54 -14.54 -2.07
C HIS A 257 0.40 -16.07 -2.18
N LYS A 258 1.44 -16.82 -1.80
CA LYS A 258 1.26 -18.24 -1.46
C LYS A 258 1.18 -18.33 0.07
N ILE A 259 0.00 -18.11 0.62
CA ILE A 259 -0.45 -18.58 1.92
C ILE A 259 -1.74 -19.36 1.69
#